data_d43415dae844822e75fe86dbefff50f4
#
_entry.id   d43415dae844822e75fe86dbefff50f4
#
_cell.length_a   1.000
_cell.length_b   1.000
_cell.length_c   1.000
_cell.angle_alpha   90.00
_cell.angle_beta   90.00
_cell.angle_gamma   90.00
#
_symmetry.space_group_name_H-M   'P 1'
#
loop_
_entity.id
_entity.type
_entity.pdbx_description
1 polymer ?
#
loop_
_entity_poly.entity_id
_entity_poly.type
_entity_poly.pdbx_seq_one_letter_code
_entity_poly.pdbx_strand_id
1 'polypeptide(L)'
;MYRCLKTPISLTAILFILGFAGRIAGAEEKEHKTTTPIKHVVVIFQENVSFDHYFATYPKAANPKGEPRFVAREGTPTVNGLTGSLLSHNPNLVNPFRLGRNQAATCDQNHEYTDEQKAFDSGLMDLFVQTVGTGPGMDGFLICKKTDVMAYFDGNTVTALWNYAQHFAMSDNSFNTTFGPSTPGALNLIAGQTNEATTTHGDTTGDIAGGSVIGDPQPAFDNCSTRETVSMSGKNVGNLLNDKGITWGWFQGGFRDCNVAHTGSDGKPKKDYIPHHEPFQYYSSTANAKHLPPTSVALIGHQGDQANHQYDLTDFWAAVEADNMPEVVFLKARGFEDGHAGYSDPLAEQRFLVDTINRLQRSGEWGDTAVIISYDDSDGWYDHVMSPIVSPSNTSADELNGPGNCGTSAKGAIQGRCGYGPRLPLLVISPYAKRNFVDGTLTDQSSILRFIEDNWALGRIGDGSFDTITGTLDNMFDFDRDGRNRRLFLDPTTGQPVDRD
;
A
#
# COMPACT_ATOMS: atom_id res chain seq x y z
N MET A 1 -93.09 23.47 47.66
CA MET A 1 -91.69 23.82 48.01
C MET A 1 -90.80 22.80 47.37
N TYR A 2 -90.29 23.11 46.19
CA TYR A 2 -89.39 22.26 45.44
C TYR A 2 -88.04 23.00 45.24
N ARG A 3 -86.96 22.45 45.74
CA ARG A 3 -85.63 22.91 45.56
C ARG A 3 -84.97 22.18 44.33
N CYS A 4 -84.65 22.92 43.29
CA CYS A 4 -83.86 22.44 42.19
C CYS A 4 -82.35 22.36 42.55
N LEU A 5 -81.76 21.15 42.44
CA LEU A 5 -80.33 20.94 42.48
C LEU A 5 -79.76 21.12 41.04
N LYS A 6 -78.79 22.01 40.89
CA LYS A 6 -77.99 22.16 39.69
C LYS A 6 -76.71 21.40 39.85
N THR A 7 -76.49 20.42 39.01
CA THR A 7 -75.16 19.70 38.85
C THR A 7 -74.27 20.46 37.87
N PRO A 8 -72.99 20.67 38.16
CA PRO A 8 -72.05 21.25 37.18
C PRO A 8 -71.49 20.17 36.25
N ILE A 9 -71.52 20.44 34.97
CA ILE A 9 -70.89 19.66 33.90
C ILE A 9 -69.39 20.01 33.88
N SER A 10 -68.50 19.02 34.15
CA SER A 10 -67.08 19.16 34.04
C SER A 10 -66.65 18.93 32.55
N LEU A 11 -66.09 19.97 31.93
CA LEU A 11 -65.52 19.94 30.60
C LEU A 11 -64.06 19.44 30.70
N THR A 12 -63.78 18.21 30.32
CA THR A 12 -62.44 17.67 30.21
C THR A 12 -61.84 18.09 28.88
N ALA A 13 -60.91 19.03 28.89
CA ALA A 13 -60.14 19.41 27.71
C ALA A 13 -59.09 18.32 27.42
N ILE A 14 -59.24 17.60 26.32
CA ILE A 14 -58.26 16.68 25.76
C ILE A 14 -57.21 17.51 24.98
N LEU A 15 -56.01 17.64 25.53
CA LEU A 15 -54.87 18.27 24.86
C LEU A 15 -54.27 17.24 23.88
N PHE A 16 -54.49 17.43 22.59
CA PHE A 16 -53.77 16.73 21.53
C PHE A 16 -52.36 17.32 21.42
N ILE A 17 -51.36 16.60 21.94
CA ILE A 17 -49.94 16.90 21.68
C ILE A 17 -49.63 16.29 20.30
N LEU A 18 -49.63 17.11 19.29
CA LEU A 18 -49.05 16.82 17.97
C LEU A 18 -47.52 16.71 18.15
N GLY A 19 -47.01 15.50 18.30
CA GLY A 19 -45.59 15.26 18.20
C GLY A 19 -45.10 15.53 16.77
N PHE A 20 -44.48 16.69 16.57
CA PHE A 20 -43.64 16.93 15.39
C PHE A 20 -42.40 16.04 15.54
N ALA A 21 -42.45 14.84 14.96
CA ALA A 21 -41.25 14.11 14.63
C ALA A 21 -40.57 14.88 13.48
N GLY A 22 -39.70 15.79 13.85
CA GLY A 22 -38.78 16.40 12.92
C GLY A 22 -37.90 15.27 12.33
N ARG A 23 -38.22 14.82 11.13
CA ARG A 23 -37.22 14.17 10.31
C ARG A 23 -36.11 15.20 10.12
N ILE A 24 -34.98 14.99 10.77
CA ILE A 24 -33.72 15.61 10.35
C ILE A 24 -33.54 15.09 8.92
N ALA A 25 -33.83 15.94 7.94
CA ALA A 25 -33.43 15.69 6.57
C ALA A 25 -31.91 15.66 6.62
N GLY A 26 -31.34 14.45 6.63
CA GLY A 26 -29.94 14.29 6.27
C GLY A 26 -29.82 14.95 4.90
N ALA A 27 -28.93 15.93 4.77
CA ALA A 27 -28.56 16.43 3.47
C ALA A 27 -28.14 15.16 2.69
N GLU A 28 -28.81 14.84 1.59
CA GLU A 28 -28.29 13.84 0.66
C GLU A 28 -26.89 14.30 0.30
N GLU A 29 -25.89 13.56 0.76
CA GLU A 29 -24.51 13.81 0.40
C GLU A 29 -24.42 13.68 -1.11
N LYS A 30 -23.99 14.75 -1.77
CA LYS A 30 -24.00 14.80 -3.22
C LYS A 30 -22.92 13.86 -3.73
N GLU A 31 -23.32 12.72 -4.27
CA GLU A 31 -22.41 11.74 -4.86
C GLU A 31 -21.44 12.46 -5.85
N HIS A 32 -20.14 12.32 -5.61
CA HIS A 32 -19.13 12.94 -6.46
C HIS A 32 -19.08 12.22 -7.82
N LYS A 33 -18.93 12.99 -8.88
CA LYS A 33 -18.85 12.46 -10.23
C LYS A 33 -17.44 11.88 -10.48
N THR A 34 -17.38 10.62 -10.89
CA THR A 34 -16.16 9.94 -11.32
C THR A 34 -16.11 9.76 -12.84
N THR A 35 -14.93 9.61 -13.39
CA THR A 35 -14.71 9.35 -14.83
C THR A 35 -14.90 7.88 -15.19
N THR A 36 -14.76 6.98 -14.22
CA THR A 36 -15.00 5.54 -14.33
C THR A 36 -16.20 5.13 -13.44
N PRO A 37 -16.67 3.87 -13.50
CA PRO A 37 -17.67 3.37 -12.56
C PRO A 37 -17.17 3.21 -11.12
N ILE A 38 -15.89 3.37 -10.86
CA ILE A 38 -15.29 3.23 -9.52
C ILE A 38 -15.66 4.44 -8.67
N LYS A 39 -16.27 4.17 -7.51
CA LYS A 39 -16.64 5.16 -6.48
C LYS A 39 -15.75 5.07 -5.25
N HIS A 40 -15.15 3.92 -5.01
CA HIS A 40 -14.25 3.67 -3.91
C HIS A 40 -12.94 3.08 -4.42
N VAL A 41 -11.81 3.72 -4.11
CA VAL A 41 -10.47 3.18 -4.32
C VAL A 41 -9.88 2.84 -2.96
N VAL A 42 -9.56 1.57 -2.74
CA VAL A 42 -8.91 1.07 -1.52
C VAL A 42 -7.51 0.61 -1.88
N VAL A 43 -6.50 1.36 -1.49
CA VAL A 43 -5.09 1.00 -1.67
C VAL A 43 -4.63 0.25 -0.43
N ILE A 44 -4.25 -1.02 -0.58
CA ILE A 44 -3.57 -1.78 0.48
C ILE A 44 -2.08 -1.69 0.19
N PHE A 45 -1.35 -0.96 1.03
CA PHE A 45 0.04 -0.65 0.84
C PHE A 45 0.89 -1.47 1.81
N GLN A 46 1.59 -2.48 1.28
CA GLN A 46 2.29 -3.51 2.03
C GLN A 46 3.80 -3.29 2.02
N GLU A 47 4.52 -4.15 2.72
CA GLU A 47 5.96 -4.08 2.94
C GLU A 47 6.72 -5.11 2.12
N ASN A 48 7.75 -4.73 1.66
CA ASN A 48 9.09 -4.98 1.19
C ASN A 48 9.23 -6.28 0.40
N VAL A 49 8.80 -6.28 -0.86
CA VAL A 49 9.05 -7.42 -1.74
C VAL A 49 9.31 -7.00 -3.19
N SER A 50 10.35 -7.56 -3.82
CA SER A 50 10.50 -7.47 -5.27
C SER A 50 9.46 -8.34 -5.99
N PHE A 51 9.20 -8.05 -7.26
CA PHE A 51 8.29 -8.86 -8.06
C PHE A 51 8.75 -10.32 -8.15
N ASP A 52 10.03 -10.59 -8.41
CA ASP A 52 10.54 -11.95 -8.51
C ASP A 52 10.49 -12.69 -7.16
N HIS A 53 10.56 -11.98 -6.02
CA HIS A 53 10.46 -12.64 -4.72
C HIS A 53 9.11 -13.34 -4.52
N TYR A 54 8.00 -12.80 -5.09
CA TYR A 54 6.65 -13.38 -4.96
C TYR A 54 6.08 -13.98 -6.24
N PHE A 55 6.55 -13.59 -7.43
CA PHE A 55 5.95 -14.00 -8.69
C PHE A 55 6.95 -14.60 -9.70
N ALA A 56 8.20 -14.83 -9.29
CA ALA A 56 9.29 -15.31 -10.16
C ALA A 56 8.88 -16.42 -11.13
N THR A 57 8.10 -17.40 -10.67
CA THR A 57 7.73 -18.59 -11.43
C THR A 57 6.24 -18.66 -11.79
N TYR A 58 5.48 -17.57 -11.57
CA TYR A 58 4.06 -17.53 -11.93
C TYR A 58 3.84 -17.87 -13.41
N PRO A 59 2.88 -18.72 -13.78
CA PRO A 59 1.90 -19.37 -12.90
C PRO A 59 2.26 -20.84 -12.53
N LYS A 60 3.55 -21.18 -12.40
CA LYS A 60 4.02 -22.56 -12.15
C LYS A 60 4.50 -22.71 -10.69
N ALA A 61 3.64 -23.25 -9.82
CA ALA A 61 4.01 -23.61 -8.46
C ALA A 61 4.61 -25.02 -8.38
N ALA A 62 5.51 -25.24 -7.43
CA ALA A 62 6.19 -26.53 -7.23
C ALA A 62 5.24 -27.63 -6.68
N ASN A 63 4.22 -27.23 -5.93
CA ASN A 63 3.19 -28.10 -5.35
C ASN A 63 3.72 -29.27 -4.50
N PRO A 64 4.64 -29.07 -3.57
CA PRO A 64 5.13 -30.14 -2.71
C PRO A 64 4.01 -30.63 -1.78
N LYS A 65 4.16 -31.87 -1.32
CA LYS A 65 3.20 -32.47 -0.39
C LYS A 65 3.19 -31.69 0.94
N GLY A 66 2.01 -31.30 1.39
CA GLY A 66 1.82 -30.64 2.69
C GLY A 66 1.73 -29.09 2.61
N GLU A 67 1.98 -28.52 1.45
CA GLU A 67 1.72 -27.08 1.20
C GLU A 67 0.39 -26.88 0.44
N PRO A 68 -0.29 -25.72 0.57
CA PRO A 68 -1.44 -25.36 -0.25
C PRO A 68 -1.09 -25.46 -1.74
N ARG A 69 -1.96 -26.07 -2.53
CA ARG A 69 -1.70 -26.23 -3.96
C ARG A 69 -2.16 -25.03 -4.76
N PHE A 70 -1.34 -24.60 -5.70
CA PHE A 70 -1.78 -23.69 -6.77
C PHE A 70 -1.72 -24.43 -8.10
N VAL A 71 -2.83 -24.38 -8.84
CA VAL A 71 -2.93 -24.97 -10.18
C VAL A 71 -3.46 -23.88 -11.12
N ALA A 72 -2.60 -23.48 -12.05
CA ALA A 72 -3.00 -22.50 -13.05
C ALA A 72 -4.19 -23.00 -13.89
N ARG A 73 -5.13 -22.11 -14.17
CA ARG A 73 -6.22 -22.38 -15.14
C ARG A 73 -5.63 -22.45 -16.54
N GLU A 74 -6.31 -23.17 -17.41
CA GLU A 74 -5.96 -23.15 -18.83
C GLU A 74 -6.00 -21.71 -19.37
N GLY A 75 -4.97 -21.33 -20.12
CA GLY A 75 -4.83 -19.98 -20.67
C GLY A 75 -4.36 -18.90 -19.67
N THR A 76 -3.93 -19.28 -18.46
CA THR A 76 -3.28 -18.33 -17.56
C THR A 76 -1.97 -17.81 -18.18
N PRO A 77 -1.82 -16.47 -18.37
CA PRO A 77 -0.60 -15.91 -18.95
C PRO A 77 0.60 -16.14 -18.03
N THR A 78 1.78 -16.20 -18.65
CA THR A 78 3.05 -16.14 -17.91
C THR A 78 3.44 -14.67 -17.67
N VAL A 79 4.31 -14.46 -16.69
CA VAL A 79 4.93 -13.17 -16.41
C VAL A 79 6.34 -13.10 -17.01
N ASN A 80 6.90 -11.91 -17.07
CA ASN A 80 8.34 -11.71 -17.23
C ASN A 80 9.03 -12.11 -15.90
N GLY A 81 9.30 -13.39 -15.72
CA GLY A 81 9.82 -13.99 -14.48
C GLY A 81 11.07 -14.81 -14.71
N LEU A 82 11.49 -15.53 -13.66
CA LEU A 82 12.72 -16.32 -13.68
C LEU A 82 12.53 -17.61 -14.48
N THR A 83 13.25 -17.76 -15.59
CA THR A 83 13.21 -18.94 -16.45
C THR A 83 14.61 -19.33 -16.93
N GLY A 84 14.80 -20.59 -17.34
CA GLY A 84 16.03 -21.05 -18.01
C GLY A 84 17.31 -20.71 -17.27
N SER A 85 18.18 -19.93 -17.89
CA SER A 85 19.49 -19.55 -17.31
C SER A 85 19.38 -18.68 -16.07
N LEU A 86 18.33 -17.89 -15.92
CA LEU A 86 18.11 -17.07 -14.71
C LEU A 86 17.95 -17.93 -13.46
N LEU A 87 17.42 -19.15 -13.58
CA LEU A 87 17.28 -20.11 -12.48
C LEU A 87 18.48 -21.02 -12.30
N SER A 88 19.32 -21.26 -13.33
CA SER A 88 20.34 -22.29 -13.30
C SER A 88 21.77 -21.81 -13.52
N HIS A 89 21.94 -20.61 -14.07
CA HIS A 89 23.22 -19.95 -14.36
C HIS A 89 23.05 -18.44 -14.19
N ASN A 90 22.53 -18.02 -13.04
CA ASN A 90 22.30 -16.62 -12.73
C ASN A 90 23.63 -15.87 -12.67
N PRO A 91 23.70 -14.61 -13.11
CA PRO A 91 24.94 -13.82 -13.04
C PRO A 91 25.38 -13.51 -11.59
N ASN A 92 24.47 -13.57 -10.62
CA ASN A 92 24.82 -13.39 -9.21
C ASN A 92 25.63 -14.58 -8.65
N LEU A 93 26.21 -14.43 -7.47
CA LEU A 93 27.08 -15.45 -6.83
C LEU A 93 26.40 -16.80 -6.61
N VAL A 94 25.07 -16.82 -6.51
CA VAL A 94 24.27 -18.05 -6.42
C VAL A 94 23.03 -17.93 -7.29
N ASN A 95 22.48 -19.06 -7.70
CA ASN A 95 21.22 -19.10 -8.42
C ASN A 95 20.06 -18.79 -7.48
N PRO A 96 18.96 -18.19 -7.97
CA PRO A 96 17.71 -18.07 -7.22
C PRO A 96 17.20 -19.43 -6.74
N PHE A 97 16.63 -19.48 -5.55
CA PHE A 97 16.12 -20.71 -4.95
C PHE A 97 14.78 -20.49 -4.26
N ARG A 98 13.92 -21.52 -4.35
CA ARG A 98 12.60 -21.49 -3.73
C ARG A 98 12.66 -21.69 -2.22
N LEU A 99 11.94 -20.87 -1.48
CA LEU A 99 11.60 -21.09 -0.07
C LEU A 99 10.28 -21.87 0.04
N GLY A 100 10.22 -22.82 0.95
CA GLY A 100 8.97 -23.51 1.30
C GLY A 100 8.16 -22.71 2.32
N ARG A 101 6.90 -23.04 2.46
CA ARG A 101 5.99 -22.39 3.41
C ARG A 101 6.49 -22.42 4.88
N ASN A 102 7.24 -23.43 5.26
CA ASN A 102 7.86 -23.53 6.58
C ASN A 102 9.11 -22.63 6.76
N GLN A 103 9.50 -21.92 5.72
CA GLN A 103 10.61 -20.97 5.70
C GLN A 103 10.08 -19.53 5.44
N ALA A 104 8.80 -19.29 5.76
CA ALA A 104 8.15 -18.00 5.49
C ALA A 104 8.79 -16.83 6.23
N ALA A 105 9.26 -17.07 7.47
CA ALA A 105 10.00 -16.06 8.21
C ALA A 105 11.42 -15.95 7.66
N THR A 106 11.78 -14.80 7.15
CA THR A 106 13.08 -14.49 6.54
C THR A 106 13.74 -13.31 7.23
N CYS A 107 15.04 -13.14 7.04
CA CYS A 107 15.74 -11.96 7.53
C CYS A 107 15.51 -10.77 6.60
N ASP A 108 15.50 -9.59 7.20
CA ASP A 108 15.53 -8.30 6.55
C ASP A 108 16.81 -8.16 5.69
N GLN A 109 16.65 -7.74 4.44
CA GLN A 109 17.76 -7.49 3.52
C GLN A 109 18.11 -5.99 3.52
N ASN A 110 19.27 -5.64 2.98
CA ASN A 110 19.64 -4.23 2.85
C ASN A 110 18.98 -3.64 1.59
N HIS A 111 18.14 -2.64 1.78
CA HIS A 111 17.41 -1.94 0.72
C HIS A 111 17.66 -0.43 0.69
N GLU A 112 18.84 -0.03 1.20
CA GLU A 112 19.28 1.36 1.16
C GLU A 112 19.46 1.86 -0.29
N TYR A 113 19.10 3.12 -0.53
CA TYR A 113 19.14 3.81 -1.82
C TYR A 113 20.40 3.56 -2.64
N THR A 114 21.56 3.69 -1.98
CA THR A 114 22.86 3.53 -2.63
C THR A 114 23.18 2.07 -2.94
N ASP A 115 22.83 1.16 -2.02
CA ASP A 115 23.21 -0.24 -2.13
C ASP A 115 22.32 -1.01 -3.12
N GLU A 116 21.05 -0.65 -3.26
CA GLU A 116 20.20 -1.15 -4.34
C GLU A 116 20.73 -0.76 -5.73
N GLN A 117 21.16 0.50 -5.89
CA GLN A 117 21.75 0.96 -7.15
C GLN A 117 23.01 0.16 -7.51
N LYS A 118 23.87 -0.12 -6.52
CA LYS A 118 25.06 -0.99 -6.72
C LYS A 118 24.66 -2.41 -7.11
N ALA A 119 23.57 -2.96 -6.52
CA ALA A 119 23.09 -4.31 -6.87
C ALA A 119 22.70 -4.42 -8.34
N PHE A 120 22.17 -3.34 -8.90
CA PHE A 120 21.74 -3.25 -10.30
C PHE A 120 22.91 -3.15 -11.27
N ASP A 121 24.07 -2.65 -10.85
CA ASP A 121 25.34 -2.58 -11.59
C ASP A 121 25.13 -2.17 -13.06
N SER A 122 24.62 -0.97 -13.28
CA SER A 122 24.36 -0.44 -14.63
C SER A 122 23.46 -1.34 -15.51
N GLY A 123 22.69 -2.23 -14.92
CA GLY A 123 21.79 -3.16 -15.60
C GLY A 123 22.31 -4.58 -15.78
N LEU A 124 23.49 -4.91 -15.24
CA LEU A 124 23.99 -6.29 -15.20
C LEU A 124 23.21 -7.15 -14.21
N MET A 125 22.59 -6.56 -13.20
CA MET A 125 21.73 -7.21 -12.18
C MET A 125 22.46 -8.37 -11.47
N ASP A 126 23.74 -8.21 -11.12
CA ASP A 126 24.64 -9.29 -10.71
C ASP A 126 25.36 -9.08 -9.37
N LEU A 127 25.11 -7.97 -8.65
CA LEU A 127 25.73 -7.67 -7.37
C LEU A 127 24.81 -7.75 -6.15
N PHE A 128 23.64 -8.39 -6.25
CA PHE A 128 22.67 -8.46 -5.14
C PHE A 128 23.25 -9.11 -3.89
N VAL A 129 23.91 -10.25 -4.00
CA VAL A 129 24.51 -10.92 -2.84
C VAL A 129 25.61 -10.08 -2.17
N GLN A 130 26.32 -9.29 -2.95
CA GLN A 130 27.47 -8.49 -2.47
C GLN A 130 27.03 -7.21 -1.77
N THR A 131 25.95 -6.57 -2.23
CA THR A 131 25.56 -5.20 -1.85
C THR A 131 24.34 -5.15 -0.94
N VAL A 132 23.27 -5.90 -1.28
CA VAL A 132 22.00 -5.88 -0.54
C VAL A 132 21.76 -7.14 0.28
N GLY A 133 22.53 -8.23 0.07
CA GLY A 133 22.44 -9.41 0.91
C GLY A 133 22.85 -9.11 2.36
N THR A 134 21.95 -9.39 3.33
CA THR A 134 22.21 -9.25 4.76
C THR A 134 23.43 -10.06 5.18
N GLY A 135 24.31 -9.48 5.99
CA GLY A 135 25.50 -10.14 6.52
C GLY A 135 25.18 -11.38 7.35
N PRO A 136 26.10 -12.34 7.53
CA PRO A 136 25.88 -13.50 8.35
C PRO A 136 25.60 -13.09 9.80
N GLY A 137 24.54 -13.64 10.39
CA GLY A 137 24.12 -13.28 11.74
C GLY A 137 22.84 -13.97 12.18
N MET A 138 22.23 -13.39 13.18
CA MET A 138 20.92 -13.79 13.68
C MET A 138 20.03 -12.54 13.76
N ASP A 139 18.87 -12.61 13.17
CA ASP A 139 17.79 -11.66 13.39
C ASP A 139 16.75 -12.34 14.29
N GLY A 140 16.69 -11.94 15.56
CA GLY A 140 15.92 -12.67 16.55
C GLY A 140 16.37 -14.13 16.66
N PHE A 141 15.50 -15.09 16.34
CA PHE A 141 15.83 -16.50 16.20
C PHE A 141 16.12 -16.93 14.74
N LEU A 142 16.00 -16.01 13.77
CA LEU A 142 16.28 -16.27 12.37
C LEU A 142 17.79 -16.31 12.11
N ILE A 143 18.21 -17.21 11.24
CA ILE A 143 19.61 -17.33 10.82
C ILE A 143 19.76 -16.78 9.41
N CYS A 144 20.49 -15.66 9.30
CA CYS A 144 20.62 -14.89 8.07
C CYS A 144 21.87 -15.26 7.28
N LYS A 145 21.76 -15.27 5.97
CA LYS A 145 22.87 -15.47 5.02
C LYS A 145 22.76 -14.43 3.91
N LYS A 146 23.89 -13.89 3.46
CA LYS A 146 23.93 -12.96 2.32
C LYS A 146 23.23 -13.48 1.06
N THR A 147 23.23 -14.81 0.87
CA THR A 147 22.62 -15.46 -0.28
C THR A 147 21.09 -15.51 -0.23
N ASP A 148 20.48 -15.22 0.94
CA ASP A 148 19.03 -15.32 1.12
C ASP A 148 18.29 -14.29 0.26
N VAL A 149 18.95 -13.18 -0.09
CA VAL A 149 18.44 -12.17 -1.03
C VAL A 149 18.04 -12.74 -2.41
N MET A 150 18.59 -13.90 -2.80
CA MET A 150 18.26 -14.59 -4.04
C MET A 150 17.06 -15.56 -3.91
N ALA A 151 16.43 -15.62 -2.73
CA ALA A 151 15.31 -16.51 -2.49
C ALA A 151 13.99 -15.98 -3.07
N TYR A 152 13.08 -16.88 -3.43
CA TYR A 152 11.73 -16.53 -3.84
C TYR A 152 10.70 -17.50 -3.27
N PHE A 153 9.46 -17.01 -3.12
CA PHE A 153 8.28 -17.82 -2.84
C PHE A 153 7.51 -18.09 -4.12
N ASP A 154 6.73 -19.18 -4.12
CA ASP A 154 5.78 -19.45 -5.20
C ASP A 154 4.34 -19.53 -4.67
N GLY A 155 3.39 -19.86 -5.53
CA GLY A 155 1.97 -19.96 -5.19
C GLY A 155 1.60 -20.97 -4.11
N ASN A 156 2.56 -21.71 -3.56
CA ASN A 156 2.35 -22.60 -2.41
C ASN A 156 2.52 -21.84 -1.07
N THR A 157 3.21 -20.70 -1.08
CA THR A 157 3.39 -19.82 0.10
C THR A 157 2.54 -18.56 -0.05
N VAL A 158 2.68 -17.80 -1.14
CA VAL A 158 1.88 -16.61 -1.43
C VAL A 158 0.60 -16.99 -2.22
N THR A 159 -0.08 -17.98 -1.73
CA THR A 159 -1.18 -18.66 -2.42
C THR A 159 -2.34 -17.72 -2.72
N ALA A 160 -2.69 -16.83 -1.79
CA ALA A 160 -3.78 -15.87 -1.99
C ALA A 160 -3.45 -14.87 -3.11
N LEU A 161 -2.25 -14.30 -3.13
CA LEU A 161 -1.84 -13.34 -4.16
C LEU A 161 -1.89 -13.98 -5.57
N TRP A 162 -1.43 -15.24 -5.71
CA TRP A 162 -1.51 -15.95 -6.98
C TRP A 162 -2.94 -16.28 -7.40
N ASN A 163 -3.83 -16.59 -6.43
CA ASN A 163 -5.26 -16.79 -6.72
C ASN A 163 -5.94 -15.48 -7.12
N TYR A 164 -5.60 -14.35 -6.47
CA TYR A 164 -6.09 -13.03 -6.87
C TYR A 164 -5.60 -12.66 -8.28
N ALA A 165 -4.32 -12.82 -8.58
CA ALA A 165 -3.75 -12.57 -9.90
C ALA A 165 -4.45 -13.38 -10.99
N GLN A 166 -4.70 -14.68 -10.73
CA GLN A 166 -5.42 -15.56 -11.68
C GLN A 166 -6.90 -15.20 -11.83
N HIS A 167 -7.52 -14.59 -10.84
CA HIS A 167 -8.94 -14.26 -10.88
C HIS A 167 -9.20 -12.83 -11.39
N PHE A 168 -8.29 -11.92 -11.13
CA PHE A 168 -8.35 -10.50 -11.44
C PHE A 168 -7.19 -10.09 -12.35
N ALA A 169 -6.60 -8.92 -12.13
CA ALA A 169 -5.48 -8.41 -12.92
C ALA A 169 -4.25 -8.16 -12.04
N MET A 170 -3.07 -8.41 -12.60
CA MET A 170 -1.78 -8.03 -12.01
C MET A 170 -0.91 -7.34 -13.06
N SER A 171 0.10 -6.57 -12.63
CA SER A 171 1.17 -6.06 -13.50
C SER A 171 2.44 -6.86 -13.26
N ASP A 172 3.22 -7.11 -14.33
CA ASP A 172 4.59 -7.62 -14.26
C ASP A 172 5.63 -6.57 -14.70
N ASN A 173 5.19 -5.29 -14.80
CA ASN A 173 6.00 -4.17 -15.24
C ASN A 173 5.73 -2.89 -14.42
N SER A 174 5.59 -3.06 -13.09
CA SER A 174 5.40 -1.97 -12.12
C SER A 174 6.63 -1.84 -11.22
N PHE A 175 7.06 -0.61 -10.93
CA PHE A 175 8.35 -0.35 -10.29
C PHE A 175 8.20 0.57 -9.07
N ASN A 176 9.22 0.57 -8.19
CA ASN A 176 9.44 1.71 -7.30
C ASN A 176 9.61 2.97 -8.16
N THR A 177 9.02 4.08 -7.72
CA THR A 177 9.20 5.37 -8.39
C THR A 177 10.67 5.82 -8.30
N THR A 178 11.33 5.56 -7.17
CA THR A 178 12.76 5.81 -6.93
C THR A 178 13.39 4.60 -6.24
N PHE A 179 14.71 4.49 -6.25
CA PHE A 179 15.42 3.59 -5.34
C PHE A 179 15.23 4.02 -3.89
N GLY A 180 15.48 3.14 -2.96
CA GLY A 180 15.51 3.38 -1.53
C GLY A 180 14.43 2.65 -0.73
N PRO A 181 14.49 2.78 0.61
CA PRO A 181 13.63 2.06 1.54
C PRO A 181 12.19 2.60 1.59
N SER A 182 11.42 2.19 2.62
CA SER A 182 9.98 2.37 2.72
C SER A 182 9.48 3.82 2.62
N THR A 183 10.19 4.79 3.22
CA THR A 183 9.72 6.20 3.21
C THR A 183 9.65 6.81 1.81
N PRO A 184 10.68 6.70 0.94
CA PRO A 184 10.56 7.12 -0.46
C PRO A 184 9.37 6.52 -1.19
N GLY A 185 9.12 5.22 -1.02
CA GLY A 185 7.97 4.54 -1.64
C GLY A 185 6.63 5.10 -1.16
N ALA A 186 6.46 5.26 0.16
CA ALA A 186 5.26 5.81 0.77
C ALA A 186 5.00 7.28 0.34
N LEU A 187 6.04 8.12 0.28
CA LEU A 187 5.92 9.50 -0.22
C LEU A 187 5.56 9.54 -1.71
N ASN A 188 6.13 8.67 -2.52
CA ASN A 188 5.81 8.57 -3.95
C ASN A 188 4.36 8.12 -4.18
N LEU A 189 3.81 7.25 -3.34
CA LEU A 189 2.40 6.84 -3.44
C LEU A 189 1.44 8.03 -3.31
N ILE A 190 1.73 8.97 -2.41
CA ILE A 190 0.79 10.05 -2.08
C ILE A 190 1.11 11.41 -2.72
N ALA A 191 2.35 11.60 -3.17
CA ALA A 191 2.82 12.86 -3.74
C ALA A 191 3.58 12.71 -5.06
N GLY A 192 3.97 11.49 -5.45
CA GLY A 192 4.79 11.22 -6.63
C GLY A 192 6.16 11.90 -6.55
N GLN A 193 6.64 12.21 -5.33
CA GLN A 193 7.90 12.90 -5.14
C GLN A 193 8.44 12.76 -3.72
N THR A 194 9.76 12.89 -3.57
CA THR A 194 10.50 12.86 -2.30
C THR A 194 11.36 14.11 -2.07
N ASN A 195 11.30 15.11 -2.96
CA ASN A 195 12.02 16.37 -2.84
C ASN A 195 11.34 17.36 -1.88
N GLU A 196 12.03 18.49 -1.62
CA GLU A 196 11.60 19.53 -0.66
C GLU A 196 11.60 19.06 0.80
N ALA A 197 12.44 18.09 1.11
CA ALA A 197 12.64 17.58 2.44
C ALA A 197 13.44 18.55 3.32
N THR A 198 13.03 18.75 4.56
CA THR A 198 13.72 19.57 5.54
C THR A 198 13.92 18.79 6.84
N THR A 199 15.18 18.67 7.29
CA THR A 199 15.51 18.12 8.62
C THR A 199 14.87 18.97 9.70
N THR A 200 14.13 18.36 10.61
CA THR A 200 13.51 19.04 11.76
C THR A 200 14.11 18.62 13.08
N HIS A 201 14.68 17.42 13.16
CA HIS A 201 15.38 16.91 14.34
C HIS A 201 16.40 15.84 13.94
N GLY A 202 17.49 15.73 14.70
CA GLY A 202 18.51 14.69 14.54
C GLY A 202 19.45 14.90 13.35
N ASP A 203 20.20 13.86 13.01
CA ASP A 203 21.14 13.82 11.89
C ASP A 203 20.52 12.99 10.75
N THR A 204 20.16 13.64 9.67
CA THR A 204 19.55 13.06 8.48
C THR A 204 20.53 12.95 7.30
N THR A 205 21.85 12.91 7.57
CA THR A 205 22.88 12.86 6.51
C THR A 205 22.72 11.63 5.61
N GLY A 206 22.26 10.50 6.15
CA GLY A 206 21.96 9.28 5.39
C GLY A 206 20.58 9.27 4.72
N ASP A 207 19.67 10.15 5.18
CA ASP A 207 18.26 10.13 4.78
C ASP A 207 17.91 11.13 3.69
N ILE A 208 18.74 12.17 3.50
CA ILE A 208 18.48 13.24 2.52
C ILE A 208 19.69 13.41 1.59
N ALA A 209 19.45 13.37 0.29
CA ALA A 209 20.43 13.75 -0.73
C ALA A 209 19.80 14.71 -1.73
N GLY A 210 20.52 15.81 -2.05
CA GLY A 210 20.03 16.80 -3.02
C GLY A 210 18.69 17.45 -2.65
N GLY A 211 18.29 17.42 -1.36
CA GLY A 211 16.98 17.91 -0.90
C GLY A 211 15.85 16.90 -1.01
N SER A 212 16.13 15.66 -1.41
CA SER A 212 15.15 14.56 -1.51
C SER A 212 15.37 13.52 -0.42
N VAL A 213 14.29 12.94 0.10
CA VAL A 213 14.36 11.78 1.01
C VAL A 213 14.81 10.56 0.23
N ILE A 214 15.85 9.89 0.74
CA ILE A 214 16.44 8.66 0.19
C ILE A 214 16.54 7.54 1.23
N GLY A 215 16.32 7.81 2.51
CA GLY A 215 16.35 6.88 3.65
C GLY A 215 15.02 6.86 4.39
N ASP A 216 15.04 6.40 5.65
CA ASP A 216 13.86 6.24 6.51
C ASP A 216 13.82 7.19 7.71
N PRO A 217 13.95 8.51 7.54
CA PRO A 217 13.71 9.44 8.63
C PRO A 217 12.24 9.38 9.06
N GLN A 218 11.95 9.66 10.32
CA GLN A 218 10.55 9.66 10.79
C GLN A 218 9.84 10.99 10.47
N PRO A 219 8.49 11.01 10.43
CA PRO A 219 7.75 12.22 10.14
C PRO A 219 7.84 13.26 11.26
N ALA A 220 7.99 14.54 10.89
CA ALA A 220 8.11 15.65 11.83
C ALA A 220 6.81 15.94 12.59
N PHE A 221 5.67 15.63 11.99
CA PHE A 221 4.36 15.92 12.57
C PHE A 221 3.71 14.68 13.17
N ASP A 222 4.50 13.86 13.86
CA ASP A 222 4.06 12.64 14.55
C ASP A 222 4.66 12.55 15.96
N ASN A 223 3.81 12.58 16.98
CA ASN A 223 4.24 12.47 18.36
C ASN A 223 4.81 11.08 18.74
N CYS A 224 4.64 10.09 17.87
CA CYS A 224 5.23 8.75 18.02
C CYS A 224 6.61 8.62 17.40
N SER A 225 7.08 9.63 16.67
CA SER A 225 8.45 9.70 16.17
C SER A 225 9.47 9.76 17.32
N THR A 226 10.52 8.95 17.26
CA THR A 226 11.52 8.79 18.31
C THR A 226 12.98 8.89 17.81
N ARG A 227 13.16 9.02 16.49
CA ARG A 227 14.47 9.14 15.81
C ARG A 227 14.58 10.50 15.12
N GLU A 228 15.53 10.63 14.20
CA GLU A 228 15.66 11.76 13.28
C GLU A 228 14.35 11.99 12.51
N THR A 229 13.97 13.26 12.34
CA THR A 229 12.71 13.61 11.69
C THR A 229 12.87 14.60 10.56
N VAL A 230 12.00 14.45 9.57
CA VAL A 230 11.93 15.26 8.36
C VAL A 230 10.50 15.75 8.15
N SER A 231 10.35 16.97 7.68
CA SER A 231 9.12 17.51 7.13
C SER A 231 9.21 17.64 5.62
N MET A 232 8.09 17.37 4.95
CA MET A 232 7.91 17.63 3.53
C MET A 232 7.13 18.93 3.33
N SER A 233 7.51 19.73 2.32
CA SER A 233 6.73 20.86 1.83
C SER A 233 5.94 20.47 0.56
N GLY A 234 5.22 21.39 -0.03
CA GLY A 234 4.40 21.11 -1.21
C GLY A 234 3.07 20.43 -0.90
N LYS A 235 2.50 19.78 -1.91
CA LYS A 235 1.20 19.12 -1.85
C LYS A 235 1.34 17.60 -1.86
N ASN A 236 0.34 16.95 -1.28
CA ASN A 236 0.06 15.54 -1.46
C ASN A 236 -1.39 15.36 -1.96
N VAL A 237 -1.78 14.14 -2.31
CA VAL A 237 -3.11 13.85 -2.85
C VAL A 237 -4.25 14.24 -1.90
N GLY A 238 -4.03 14.19 -0.58
CA GLY A 238 -5.00 14.65 0.41
C GLY A 238 -5.39 16.11 0.25
N ASN A 239 -4.46 16.99 -0.16
CA ASN A 239 -4.80 18.37 -0.47
C ASN A 239 -5.72 18.48 -1.69
N LEU A 240 -5.47 17.71 -2.75
CA LEU A 240 -6.31 17.70 -3.94
C LEU A 240 -7.71 17.15 -3.66
N LEU A 241 -7.80 16.08 -2.86
CA LEU A 241 -9.06 15.49 -2.42
C LEU A 241 -9.87 16.49 -1.59
N ASN A 242 -9.23 17.16 -0.63
CA ASN A 242 -9.84 18.20 0.19
C ASN A 242 -10.36 19.38 -0.64
N ASP A 243 -9.60 19.83 -1.65
CA ASP A 243 -10.01 20.90 -2.56
C ASP A 243 -11.28 20.57 -3.36
N LYS A 244 -11.59 19.30 -3.54
CA LYS A 244 -12.78 18.78 -4.25
C LYS A 244 -13.87 18.28 -3.31
N GLY A 245 -13.62 18.21 -2.01
CA GLY A 245 -14.55 17.66 -1.01
C GLY A 245 -14.70 16.13 -1.06
N ILE A 246 -13.78 15.43 -1.74
CA ILE A 246 -13.76 13.96 -1.79
C ILE A 246 -13.40 13.41 -0.42
N THR A 247 -14.15 12.43 0.06
CA THR A 247 -13.86 11.77 1.34
C THR A 247 -12.67 10.83 1.21
N TRP A 248 -11.74 10.89 2.19
CA TRP A 248 -10.54 10.06 2.14
C TRP A 248 -9.93 9.79 3.51
N GLY A 249 -9.05 8.81 3.62
CA GLY A 249 -8.29 8.57 4.83
C GLY A 249 -7.16 7.56 4.65
N TRP A 250 -6.11 7.74 5.47
CA TRP A 250 -5.10 6.74 5.73
C TRP A 250 -5.44 6.02 7.03
N PHE A 251 -5.47 4.70 7.00
CA PHE A 251 -5.84 3.85 8.13
C PHE A 251 -4.72 2.86 8.40
N GLN A 252 -3.97 3.11 9.47
CA GLN A 252 -2.82 2.28 9.84
C GLN A 252 -3.04 1.55 11.16
N GLY A 253 -2.59 0.29 11.22
CA GLY A 253 -2.69 -0.50 12.45
C GLY A 253 -1.88 0.09 13.59
N GLY A 254 -2.50 0.19 14.80
CA GLY A 254 -1.86 0.75 15.98
C GLY A 254 -1.72 2.27 15.99
N PHE A 255 -2.31 2.98 15.02
CA PHE A 255 -2.24 4.45 14.95
C PHE A 255 -2.76 5.11 16.22
N ARG A 256 -3.82 4.59 16.83
CA ARG A 256 -4.41 5.17 18.04
C ARG A 256 -3.53 5.07 19.28
N ASP A 257 -2.69 4.04 19.38
CA ASP A 257 -1.72 3.82 20.45
C ASP A 257 -0.43 3.19 19.92
N CYS A 258 0.56 4.01 19.64
CA CYS A 258 1.86 3.59 19.12
C CYS A 258 2.72 2.78 20.12
N ASN A 259 2.20 2.46 21.31
CA ASN A 259 2.88 1.59 22.26
C ASN A 259 2.43 0.14 22.17
N VAL A 260 1.33 -0.14 21.50
CA VAL A 260 0.87 -1.52 21.26
C VAL A 260 1.91 -2.25 20.41
N ALA A 261 2.19 -3.48 20.82
CA ALA A 261 3.15 -4.34 20.14
C ALA A 261 2.67 -5.80 20.16
N HIS A 262 2.99 -6.53 19.09
CA HIS A 262 2.76 -7.97 19.00
C HIS A 262 4.08 -8.68 18.74
N THR A 263 4.09 -10.00 18.91
CA THR A 263 5.27 -10.82 18.61
C THR A 263 5.42 -10.98 17.11
N GLY A 264 6.56 -10.55 16.58
CA GLY A 264 6.92 -10.70 15.18
C GLY A 264 7.39 -12.12 14.82
N SER A 265 7.64 -12.34 13.53
CA SER A 265 8.15 -13.62 13.00
C SER A 265 9.55 -13.97 13.53
N ASP A 266 10.34 -12.99 13.95
CA ASP A 266 11.64 -13.12 14.61
C ASP A 266 11.54 -13.50 16.11
N GLY A 267 10.31 -13.58 16.66
CA GLY A 267 10.05 -13.87 18.07
C GLY A 267 10.21 -12.68 19.01
N LYS A 268 10.49 -11.49 18.51
CA LYS A 268 10.61 -10.25 19.31
C LYS A 268 9.32 -9.43 19.27
N PRO A 269 9.09 -8.55 20.27
CA PRO A 269 8.02 -7.57 20.20
C PRO A 269 8.26 -6.58 19.05
N LYS A 270 7.30 -6.43 18.14
CA LYS A 270 7.25 -5.41 17.10
C LYS A 270 6.08 -4.48 17.36
N LYS A 271 6.30 -3.18 17.28
CA LYS A 271 5.22 -2.21 17.39
C LYS A 271 4.25 -2.35 16.21
N ASP A 272 2.96 -2.20 16.50
CA ASP A 272 1.92 -2.25 15.48
C ASP A 272 2.01 -1.03 14.56
N TYR A 273 2.20 0.16 15.14
CA TYR A 273 2.39 1.41 14.42
C TYR A 273 3.86 1.71 14.20
N ILE A 274 4.20 2.01 12.95
CA ILE A 274 5.56 2.39 12.53
C ILE A 274 5.45 3.79 11.91
N PRO A 275 6.05 4.83 12.51
CA PRO A 275 5.83 6.22 12.09
C PRO A 275 6.23 6.51 10.64
N HIS A 276 7.36 5.99 10.16
CA HIS A 276 7.81 6.27 8.78
C HIS A 276 6.98 5.58 7.69
N HIS A 277 6.08 4.65 8.04
CA HIS A 277 5.10 4.08 7.12
C HIS A 277 3.83 4.95 6.94
N GLU A 278 3.76 6.13 7.61
CA GLU A 278 2.61 7.04 7.55
C GLU A 278 3.01 8.33 6.81
N PRO A 279 2.89 8.38 5.47
CA PRO A 279 3.46 9.46 4.68
C PRO A 279 2.76 10.80 4.86
N PHE A 280 1.49 10.83 5.23
CA PHE A 280 0.76 12.08 5.45
C PHE A 280 1.22 12.84 6.70
N GLN A 281 1.87 12.17 7.65
CA GLN A 281 2.45 12.77 8.85
C GLN A 281 3.74 13.56 8.57
N TYR A 282 4.29 13.49 7.36
CA TYR A 282 5.39 14.35 6.93
C TYR A 282 4.92 15.75 6.52
N TYR A 283 3.63 15.96 6.27
CA TYR A 283 3.03 17.21 5.81
C TYR A 283 2.16 17.84 6.88
N SER A 284 2.45 19.10 7.26
CA SER A 284 1.65 19.81 8.28
C SER A 284 0.18 19.99 7.90
N SER A 285 -0.15 19.97 6.62
CA SER A 285 -1.53 20.14 6.12
C SER A 285 -2.43 18.94 6.36
N THR A 286 -1.85 17.72 6.40
CA THR A 286 -2.61 16.46 6.50
C THR A 286 -2.32 15.67 7.77
N ALA A 287 -1.34 16.08 8.58
CA ALA A 287 -0.95 15.34 9.77
C ALA A 287 -2.00 15.38 10.90
N ASN A 288 -2.10 14.27 11.62
CA ASN A 288 -2.76 14.13 12.92
C ASN A 288 -1.72 13.83 13.99
N ALA A 289 -0.88 14.82 14.32
CA ALA A 289 0.31 14.63 15.16
C ALA A 289 0.03 14.01 16.54
N LYS A 290 -1.19 14.15 17.06
CA LYS A 290 -1.59 13.65 18.39
C LYS A 290 -2.36 12.33 18.33
N HIS A 291 -2.53 11.76 17.15
CA HIS A 291 -3.28 10.51 16.93
C HIS A 291 -4.71 10.58 17.51
N LEU A 292 -5.38 11.73 17.33
CA LEU A 292 -6.73 11.93 17.82
C LEU A 292 -7.71 11.05 17.05
N PRO A 293 -8.65 10.37 17.74
CA PRO A 293 -9.67 9.59 17.05
C PRO A 293 -10.66 10.52 16.31
N PRO A 294 -11.44 10.01 15.34
CA PRO A 294 -12.53 10.77 14.75
C PRO A 294 -13.56 11.13 15.84
N THR A 295 -14.19 12.30 15.73
CA THR A 295 -15.21 12.73 16.70
C THR A 295 -16.50 11.93 16.57
N SER A 296 -16.74 11.34 15.41
CA SER A 296 -17.82 10.36 15.18
C SER A 296 -17.52 9.52 13.93
N VAL A 297 -18.15 8.33 13.83
CA VAL A 297 -18.03 7.48 12.64
C VAL A 297 -18.49 8.21 11.37
N ALA A 298 -19.52 9.04 11.47
CA ALA A 298 -20.06 9.81 10.34
C ALA A 298 -19.09 10.88 9.82
N LEU A 299 -18.03 11.23 10.55
CA LEU A 299 -17.02 12.21 10.13
C LEU A 299 -15.72 11.56 9.65
N ILE A 300 -15.65 10.24 9.65
CA ILE A 300 -14.48 9.54 9.07
C ILE A 300 -14.41 9.86 7.58
N GLY A 301 -13.24 10.30 7.13
CA GLY A 301 -12.99 10.70 5.76
C GLY A 301 -13.36 12.14 5.42
N HIS A 302 -14.06 12.87 6.30
CA HIS A 302 -14.48 14.24 6.06
C HIS A 302 -13.46 15.27 6.54
N GLN A 303 -13.33 16.37 5.79
CA GLN A 303 -12.50 17.49 6.15
C GLN A 303 -13.02 18.21 7.40
N GLY A 304 -12.12 18.70 8.25
CA GLY A 304 -12.44 19.53 9.41
C GLY A 304 -12.67 18.75 10.71
N ASP A 305 -12.61 17.41 10.70
CA ASP A 305 -12.55 16.62 11.93
C ASP A 305 -11.14 16.63 12.53
N GLN A 306 -11.03 16.43 13.85
CA GLN A 306 -9.75 16.46 14.57
C GLN A 306 -8.78 15.34 14.15
N ALA A 307 -9.27 14.23 13.58
CA ALA A 307 -8.45 13.14 13.07
C ALA A 307 -7.69 13.51 11.78
N ASN A 308 -8.09 14.57 11.10
CA ASN A 308 -7.46 15.12 9.89
C ASN A 308 -7.09 14.04 8.86
N HIS A 309 -8.01 13.10 8.63
CA HIS A 309 -7.90 11.97 7.69
C HIS A 309 -6.89 10.85 8.08
N GLN A 310 -6.26 10.92 9.27
CA GLN A 310 -5.34 9.88 9.74
C GLN A 310 -5.98 9.08 10.87
N TYR A 311 -6.13 7.78 10.68
CA TYR A 311 -6.98 6.91 11.49
C TYR A 311 -6.30 5.59 11.85
N ASP A 312 -6.87 4.90 12.84
CA ASP A 312 -6.58 3.50 13.11
C ASP A 312 -7.39 2.58 12.19
N LEU A 313 -6.89 1.37 11.88
CA LEU A 313 -7.63 0.36 11.09
C LEU A 313 -9.01 0.02 11.67
N THR A 314 -9.20 0.17 12.98
CA THR A 314 -10.51 -0.04 13.63
C THR A 314 -11.54 1.01 13.20
N ASP A 315 -11.11 2.22 12.90
CA ASP A 315 -11.99 3.29 12.41
C ASP A 315 -12.45 3.01 10.97
N PHE A 316 -11.57 2.45 10.13
CA PHE A 316 -11.95 2.00 8.79
C PHE A 316 -13.12 1.02 8.83
N TRP A 317 -13.00 0.00 9.67
CA TRP A 317 -14.07 -0.99 9.77
C TRP A 317 -15.34 -0.44 10.40
N ALA A 318 -15.24 0.52 11.31
CA ALA A 318 -16.42 1.21 11.84
C ALA A 318 -17.14 2.03 10.76
N ALA A 319 -16.38 2.66 9.84
CA ALA A 319 -16.95 3.36 8.70
C ALA A 319 -17.64 2.41 7.72
N VAL A 320 -17.00 1.29 7.34
CA VAL A 320 -17.58 0.28 6.45
C VAL A 320 -18.87 -0.33 7.03
N GLU A 321 -18.89 -0.64 8.34
CA GLU A 321 -20.08 -1.19 9.02
C GLU A 321 -21.23 -0.18 9.13
N ALA A 322 -20.93 1.10 9.03
CA ALA A 322 -21.90 2.19 9.08
C ALA A 322 -22.33 2.68 7.68
N ASP A 323 -21.98 1.97 6.60
CA ASP A 323 -22.20 2.38 5.20
C ASP A 323 -21.61 3.80 4.93
N ASN A 324 -20.44 4.10 5.51
CA ASN A 324 -19.73 5.40 5.42
C ASN A 324 -18.26 5.20 5.00
N MET A 325 -17.99 4.23 4.12
CA MET A 325 -16.62 4.02 3.62
C MET A 325 -16.20 5.23 2.77
N PRO A 326 -15.03 5.87 3.06
CA PRO A 326 -14.55 6.98 2.24
C PRO A 326 -14.32 6.60 0.78
N GLU A 327 -14.36 7.59 -0.13
CA GLU A 327 -14.15 7.39 -1.56
C GLU A 327 -12.71 6.98 -1.89
N VAL A 328 -11.72 7.51 -1.15
CA VAL A 328 -10.30 7.12 -1.28
C VAL A 328 -9.76 6.64 0.06
N VAL A 329 -9.29 5.42 0.11
CA VAL A 329 -8.84 4.74 1.31
C VAL A 329 -7.43 4.19 1.09
N PHE A 330 -6.52 4.48 2.02
CA PHE A 330 -5.22 3.84 2.11
C PHE A 330 -5.18 2.98 3.37
N LEU A 331 -4.85 1.71 3.25
CA LEU A 331 -4.76 0.76 4.36
C LEU A 331 -3.31 0.31 4.54
N LYS A 332 -2.80 0.43 5.76
CA LYS A 332 -1.49 -0.10 6.16
C LYS A 332 -1.67 -1.09 7.31
N ALA A 333 -1.15 -2.29 7.17
CA ALA A 333 -1.20 -3.35 8.16
C ALA A 333 -0.46 -2.96 9.46
N ARG A 334 -0.66 -3.72 10.53
CA ARG A 334 0.20 -3.65 11.71
C ARG A 334 1.57 -4.25 11.40
N GLY A 335 2.61 -3.75 12.04
CA GLY A 335 3.98 -4.18 11.76
C GLY A 335 4.21 -5.70 11.78
N PHE A 336 3.51 -6.47 12.64
CA PHE A 336 3.67 -7.93 12.67
C PHE A 336 2.94 -8.68 11.52
N GLU A 337 2.12 -7.98 10.72
CA GLU A 337 1.29 -8.56 9.65
C GLU A 337 1.40 -7.81 8.31
N ASP A 338 2.41 -6.94 8.15
CA ASP A 338 2.62 -6.11 6.96
C ASP A 338 3.40 -6.80 5.82
N GLY A 339 4.03 -7.93 6.11
CA GLY A 339 4.81 -8.71 5.13
C GLY A 339 6.32 -8.51 5.22
N HIS A 340 6.80 -7.45 5.90
CA HIS A 340 8.21 -7.11 5.99
C HIS A 340 9.06 -8.25 6.58
N ALA A 341 10.12 -8.63 5.87
CA ALA A 341 11.09 -9.59 6.37
C ALA A 341 11.70 -9.14 7.72
N GLY A 342 12.25 -10.07 8.49
CA GLY A 342 12.84 -9.76 9.80
C GLY A 342 11.85 -9.67 10.95
N TYR A 343 10.60 -9.20 10.74
CA TYR A 343 9.63 -9.09 11.82
C TYR A 343 8.18 -9.48 11.46
N SER A 344 7.87 -9.58 10.17
CA SER A 344 6.63 -10.13 9.63
C SER A 344 6.94 -11.28 8.68
N ASP A 345 5.98 -11.82 7.98
CA ASP A 345 6.15 -12.86 6.98
C ASP A 345 4.97 -12.90 5.98
N PRO A 346 5.13 -13.53 4.79
CA PRO A 346 4.08 -13.59 3.77
C PRO A 346 2.80 -14.34 4.22
N LEU A 347 2.84 -15.12 5.30
CA LEU A 347 1.65 -15.81 5.81
C LEU A 347 0.84 -14.90 6.76
N ALA A 348 1.49 -14.01 7.50
CA ALA A 348 0.84 -12.98 8.28
C ALA A 348 0.21 -11.93 7.35
N GLU A 349 0.95 -11.49 6.34
CA GLU A 349 0.45 -10.64 5.26
C GLU A 349 -0.77 -11.27 4.56
N GLN A 350 -0.69 -12.53 4.16
CA GLN A 350 -1.81 -13.23 3.52
C GLN A 350 -3.08 -13.19 4.38
N ARG A 351 -2.97 -13.39 5.70
CA ARG A 351 -4.14 -13.31 6.60
C ARG A 351 -4.76 -11.91 6.57
N PHE A 352 -3.95 -10.87 6.71
CA PHE A 352 -4.43 -9.49 6.64
C PHE A 352 -5.10 -9.17 5.31
N LEU A 353 -4.46 -9.49 4.18
CA LEU A 353 -5.00 -9.26 2.84
C LEU A 353 -6.32 -9.99 2.62
N VAL A 354 -6.36 -11.28 2.96
CA VAL A 354 -7.55 -12.11 2.71
C VAL A 354 -8.72 -11.71 3.59
N ASP A 355 -8.49 -11.45 4.88
CA ASP A 355 -9.54 -11.00 5.79
C ASP A 355 -10.10 -9.64 5.35
N THR A 356 -9.23 -8.70 4.97
CA THR A 356 -9.61 -7.38 4.47
C THR A 356 -10.42 -7.48 3.18
N ILE A 357 -9.92 -8.18 2.17
CA ILE A 357 -10.58 -8.29 0.86
C ILE A 357 -11.89 -9.10 0.95
N ASN A 358 -11.92 -10.17 1.72
CA ASN A 358 -13.15 -10.93 1.96
C ASN A 358 -14.23 -10.06 2.61
N ARG A 359 -13.85 -9.21 3.56
CA ARG A 359 -14.77 -8.31 4.26
C ARG A 359 -15.29 -7.22 3.33
N LEU A 360 -14.42 -6.57 2.54
CA LEU A 360 -14.80 -5.61 1.51
C LEU A 360 -15.74 -6.23 0.47
N GLN A 361 -15.49 -7.46 0.02
CA GLN A 361 -16.35 -8.17 -0.92
C GLN A 361 -17.77 -8.45 -0.36
N ARG A 362 -17.98 -8.36 0.96
CA ARG A 362 -19.29 -8.50 1.61
C ARG A 362 -19.98 -7.16 1.84
N SER A 363 -19.28 -6.03 1.72
CA SER A 363 -19.88 -4.70 1.90
C SER A 363 -20.86 -4.34 0.78
N GLY A 364 -21.67 -3.33 1.03
CA GLY A 364 -22.61 -2.77 0.06
C GLY A 364 -21.90 -2.10 -1.12
N GLU A 365 -20.74 -1.51 -0.86
CA GLU A 365 -19.97 -0.69 -1.81
C GLU A 365 -19.09 -1.53 -2.75
N TRP A 366 -19.02 -2.86 -2.57
CA TRP A 366 -18.16 -3.71 -3.40
C TRP A 366 -18.39 -3.55 -4.89
N GLY A 367 -19.66 -3.30 -5.30
CA GLY A 367 -20.06 -3.21 -6.70
C GLY A 367 -19.32 -2.14 -7.52
N ASP A 368 -18.81 -1.11 -6.88
CA ASP A 368 -18.10 0.04 -7.46
C ASP A 368 -16.77 0.35 -6.76
N THR A 369 -16.20 -0.67 -6.10
CA THR A 369 -14.91 -0.62 -5.41
C THR A 369 -13.78 -1.20 -6.28
N ALA A 370 -12.62 -0.52 -6.27
CA ALA A 370 -11.35 -1.08 -6.72
C ALA A 370 -10.38 -1.19 -5.54
N VAL A 371 -9.92 -2.41 -5.25
CA VAL A 371 -8.82 -2.66 -4.32
C VAL A 371 -7.52 -2.77 -5.13
N ILE A 372 -6.52 -2.01 -4.75
CA ILE A 372 -5.18 -2.02 -5.36
C ILE A 372 -4.20 -2.49 -4.28
N ILE A 373 -3.50 -3.59 -4.51
CA ILE A 373 -2.40 -4.05 -3.65
C ILE A 373 -1.10 -3.57 -4.28
N SER A 374 -0.29 -2.85 -3.52
CA SER A 374 1.03 -2.36 -3.91
C SER A 374 1.98 -2.43 -2.72
N TYR A 375 3.26 -2.27 -2.99
CA TYR A 375 4.36 -2.38 -2.03
C TYR A 375 5.18 -1.09 -2.04
N ASP A 376 5.82 -0.80 -0.91
CA ASP A 376 6.61 0.42 -0.73
C ASP A 376 8.01 0.29 -1.34
N ASP A 377 8.70 -0.83 -1.11
CA ASP A 377 10.01 -1.12 -1.69
C ASP A 377 10.25 -2.63 -1.90
N SER A 378 11.46 -2.99 -2.29
CA SER A 378 11.86 -4.36 -2.64
C SER A 378 12.47 -5.15 -1.49
N ASP A 379 12.77 -4.56 -0.32
CA ASP A 379 13.64 -5.14 0.71
C ASP A 379 15.02 -5.59 0.16
N GLY A 380 15.44 -5.09 -0.97
CA GLY A 380 16.65 -5.57 -1.65
C GLY A 380 16.55 -6.96 -2.28
N TRP A 381 15.40 -7.65 -2.19
CA TRP A 381 15.21 -8.96 -2.83
C TRP A 381 15.50 -8.90 -4.33
N TYR A 382 16.20 -9.92 -4.83
CA TYR A 382 16.56 -10.01 -6.24
C TYR A 382 15.35 -9.90 -7.17
N ASP A 383 15.47 -9.04 -8.16
CA ASP A 383 14.66 -9.03 -9.38
C ASP A 383 15.60 -9.01 -10.59
N HIS A 384 15.25 -9.73 -11.65
CA HIS A 384 16.11 -9.82 -12.83
C HIS A 384 15.92 -8.67 -13.82
N VAL A 385 14.92 -7.82 -13.63
CA VAL A 385 14.56 -6.77 -14.59
C VAL A 385 15.20 -5.44 -14.19
N MET A 386 16.07 -4.93 -15.06
CA MET A 386 16.53 -3.54 -14.95
C MET A 386 15.38 -2.59 -15.27
N SER A 387 15.09 -1.67 -14.37
CA SER A 387 14.11 -0.60 -14.56
C SER A 387 14.62 0.45 -15.56
N PRO A 388 13.74 1.10 -16.34
CA PRO A 388 14.13 2.28 -17.09
C PRO A 388 14.43 3.46 -16.13
N ILE A 389 15.56 4.13 -16.33
CA ILE A 389 15.90 5.30 -15.53
C ILE A 389 15.24 6.54 -16.13
N VAL A 390 14.08 6.89 -15.58
CA VAL A 390 13.28 8.05 -16.01
C VAL A 390 13.66 9.34 -15.26
N SER A 391 14.28 9.21 -14.08
CA SER A 391 14.78 10.30 -13.26
C SER A 391 16.26 10.08 -12.95
N PRO A 392 17.18 10.63 -13.75
CA PRO A 392 18.60 10.56 -13.46
C PRO A 392 19.00 11.51 -12.32
N SER A 393 20.03 11.15 -11.58
CA SER A 393 20.56 11.92 -10.44
C SER A 393 22.10 11.85 -10.39
N ASN A 394 22.73 12.79 -9.69
CA ASN A 394 24.18 12.86 -9.52
C ASN A 394 24.60 13.40 -8.15
N THR A 395 23.91 12.98 -7.11
CA THR A 395 24.36 13.23 -5.73
C THR A 395 25.51 12.30 -5.34
N SER A 396 26.14 12.54 -4.20
CA SER A 396 27.14 11.61 -3.66
C SER A 396 26.58 10.26 -3.22
N ALA A 397 25.25 10.13 -3.12
CA ALA A 397 24.55 8.88 -2.80
C ALA A 397 24.21 8.04 -4.04
N ASP A 398 24.36 8.58 -5.25
CA ASP A 398 24.08 7.86 -6.49
C ASP A 398 25.24 6.92 -6.85
N GLU A 399 24.92 5.67 -7.22
CA GLU A 399 25.93 4.63 -7.49
C GLU A 399 25.53 3.69 -8.64
N LEU A 400 24.41 3.92 -9.31
CA LEU A 400 23.91 3.01 -10.36
C LEU A 400 24.89 2.82 -11.52
N ASN A 401 25.50 3.92 -11.95
CA ASN A 401 26.48 3.93 -13.06
C ASN A 401 27.86 4.36 -12.56
N GLY A 402 28.22 3.99 -11.33
CA GLY A 402 29.43 4.35 -10.62
C GLY A 402 29.26 5.57 -9.69
N PRO A 403 30.29 5.91 -8.93
CA PRO A 403 30.21 6.93 -7.87
C PRO A 403 29.65 8.28 -8.34
N GLY A 404 28.60 8.75 -7.65
CA GLY A 404 27.93 10.01 -7.93
C GLY A 404 27.08 9.98 -9.21
N ASN A 405 26.61 8.82 -9.70
CA ASN A 405 26.02 8.74 -11.02
C ASN A 405 24.84 7.78 -11.12
N CYS A 406 23.68 8.32 -11.48
CA CYS A 406 22.47 7.57 -11.86
C CYS A 406 21.97 8.06 -13.21
N GLY A 407 22.17 7.27 -14.26
CA GLY A 407 21.78 7.63 -15.62
C GLY A 407 22.52 8.88 -16.13
N THR A 408 21.88 9.62 -17.05
CA THR A 408 22.44 10.87 -17.58
C THR A 408 21.69 12.07 -17.01
N SER A 409 22.24 12.72 -16.01
CA SER A 409 21.62 13.87 -15.37
C SER A 409 21.58 15.08 -16.30
N ALA A 410 20.39 15.69 -16.43
CA ALA A 410 20.19 16.92 -17.20
C ALA A 410 20.23 18.14 -16.29
N LYS A 411 20.52 19.32 -16.86
CA LYS A 411 20.42 20.58 -16.13
C LYS A 411 18.98 20.79 -15.61
N GLY A 412 18.84 21.01 -14.32
CA GLY A 412 17.55 21.21 -13.66
C GLY A 412 16.85 19.91 -13.26
N ALA A 413 17.53 18.75 -13.38
CA ALA A 413 17.02 17.50 -12.80
C ALA A 413 16.97 17.61 -11.27
N ILE A 414 15.90 17.04 -10.67
CA ILE A 414 15.74 16.96 -9.23
C ILE A 414 16.68 15.87 -8.70
N GLN A 415 17.53 16.24 -7.77
CA GLN A 415 18.58 15.36 -7.24
C GLN A 415 18.06 14.43 -6.14
N GLY A 416 18.70 13.28 -5.94
CA GLY A 416 18.33 12.30 -4.92
C GLY A 416 17.09 11.48 -5.26
N ARG A 417 16.72 11.42 -6.54
CA ARG A 417 15.52 10.70 -7.01
C ARG A 417 15.83 9.73 -8.15
N CYS A 418 16.99 9.05 -8.05
CA CYS A 418 17.34 8.00 -9.00
C CYS A 418 16.20 6.99 -9.13
N GLY A 419 15.69 6.78 -10.28
CA GLY A 419 14.56 5.86 -10.55
C GLY A 419 14.14 5.85 -12.02
N TYR A 420 13.32 4.87 -12.43
CA TYR A 420 12.63 3.93 -11.51
C TYR A 420 13.61 3.01 -10.76
N GLY A 421 13.20 2.58 -9.57
CA GLY A 421 13.87 1.61 -8.73
C GLY A 421 13.46 0.15 -9.03
N PRO A 422 13.52 -0.76 -8.04
CA PRO A 422 13.17 -2.17 -8.21
C PRO A 422 11.75 -2.41 -8.72
N ARG A 423 11.54 -3.54 -9.40
CA ARG A 423 10.21 -3.97 -9.83
C ARG A 423 9.42 -4.57 -8.66
N LEU A 424 8.17 -4.14 -8.48
CA LEU A 424 7.30 -4.49 -7.37
C LEU A 424 6.02 -5.19 -7.85
N PRO A 425 5.39 -6.03 -7.03
CA PRO A 425 4.06 -6.55 -7.32
C PRO A 425 2.99 -5.45 -7.31
N LEU A 426 2.07 -5.49 -8.27
CA LEU A 426 0.90 -4.63 -8.34
C LEU A 426 -0.30 -5.46 -8.79
N LEU A 427 -1.38 -5.50 -7.97
CA LEU A 427 -2.61 -6.22 -8.27
C LEU A 427 -3.81 -5.28 -8.20
N VAL A 428 -4.76 -5.48 -9.11
CA VAL A 428 -6.07 -4.82 -9.09
C VAL A 428 -7.16 -5.86 -8.88
N ILE A 429 -7.91 -5.73 -7.79
CA ILE A 429 -8.99 -6.62 -7.37
C ILE A 429 -10.29 -5.82 -7.36
N SER A 430 -11.12 -6.01 -8.36
CA SER A 430 -12.35 -5.24 -8.57
C SER A 430 -13.35 -6.05 -9.37
N PRO A 431 -14.66 -5.79 -9.24
CA PRO A 431 -15.64 -6.26 -10.21
C PRO A 431 -15.28 -5.91 -11.66
N TYR A 432 -14.63 -4.76 -11.86
CA TYR A 432 -14.22 -4.24 -13.17
C TYR A 432 -12.79 -4.64 -13.60
N ALA A 433 -11.99 -5.28 -12.76
CA ALA A 433 -10.66 -5.72 -13.18
C ALA A 433 -10.75 -6.71 -14.34
N LYS A 434 -9.82 -6.69 -15.29
CA LYS A 434 -9.67 -7.74 -16.31
C LYS A 434 -9.47 -9.10 -15.63
N ARG A 435 -9.85 -10.17 -16.31
CA ARG A 435 -9.81 -11.53 -15.73
C ARG A 435 -8.56 -12.26 -16.19
N ASN A 436 -7.83 -12.86 -15.21
CA ASN A 436 -6.65 -13.67 -15.52
C ASN A 436 -5.71 -12.92 -16.46
N PHE A 437 -5.38 -11.70 -16.08
CA PHE A 437 -4.70 -10.74 -16.94
C PHE A 437 -3.39 -10.28 -16.31
N VAL A 438 -2.32 -10.34 -17.11
CA VAL A 438 -1.02 -9.77 -16.77
C VAL A 438 -0.83 -8.54 -17.64
N ASP A 439 -0.64 -7.39 -16.99
CA ASP A 439 -0.42 -6.11 -17.66
C ASP A 439 1.08 -5.81 -17.77
N GLY A 440 1.55 -5.56 -18.97
CA GLY A 440 2.92 -5.14 -19.25
C GLY A 440 3.08 -3.62 -19.44
N THR A 441 2.06 -2.81 -19.11
CA THR A 441 2.18 -1.34 -19.12
C THR A 441 3.22 -0.91 -18.08
N LEU A 442 4.15 -0.04 -18.48
CA LEU A 442 5.13 0.53 -17.57
C LEU A 442 4.42 1.45 -16.56
N THR A 443 4.47 1.09 -15.29
CA THR A 443 3.86 1.82 -14.17
C THR A 443 4.83 1.92 -13.00
N ASP A 444 4.53 2.80 -12.05
CA ASP A 444 5.20 2.93 -10.77
C ASP A 444 4.18 3.28 -9.66
N GLN A 445 4.63 3.50 -8.43
CA GLN A 445 3.73 3.82 -7.31
C GLN A 445 2.87 5.05 -7.60
N SER A 446 3.39 6.06 -8.31
CA SER A 446 2.64 7.26 -8.67
C SER A 446 1.55 7.00 -9.73
N SER A 447 1.52 5.81 -10.35
CA SER A 447 0.41 5.39 -11.21
C SER A 447 -0.90 5.22 -10.43
N ILE A 448 -0.81 4.84 -9.16
CA ILE A 448 -1.97 4.76 -8.26
C ILE A 448 -2.48 6.17 -7.94
N LEU A 449 -1.58 7.08 -7.61
CA LEU A 449 -1.87 8.50 -7.44
C LEU A 449 -2.56 9.07 -8.68
N ARG A 450 -1.99 8.85 -9.87
CA ARG A 450 -2.56 9.28 -11.15
C ARG A 450 -3.96 8.72 -11.40
N PHE A 451 -4.21 7.44 -11.07
CA PHE A 451 -5.53 6.84 -11.21
C PHE A 451 -6.57 7.54 -10.32
N ILE A 452 -6.22 7.87 -9.06
CA ILE A 452 -7.07 8.63 -8.16
C ILE A 452 -7.35 10.04 -8.73
N GLU A 453 -6.32 10.74 -9.16
CA GLU A 453 -6.45 12.08 -9.75
C GLU A 453 -7.35 12.10 -10.98
N ASP A 454 -7.18 11.17 -11.89
CA ASP A 454 -7.95 11.08 -13.12
C ASP A 454 -9.40 10.66 -12.85
N ASN A 455 -9.64 9.75 -11.90
CA ASN A 455 -10.98 9.27 -11.57
C ASN A 455 -11.90 10.38 -11.01
N TRP A 456 -11.37 11.27 -10.19
CA TRP A 456 -12.13 12.38 -9.61
C TRP A 456 -11.83 13.75 -10.27
N ALA A 457 -11.06 13.77 -11.36
CA ALA A 457 -10.65 14.99 -12.07
C ALA A 457 -10.02 16.04 -11.11
N LEU A 458 -9.08 15.60 -10.27
CA LEU A 458 -8.43 16.41 -9.24
C LEU A 458 -7.41 17.40 -9.82
N GLY A 459 -6.85 17.10 -10.99
CA GLY A 459 -5.64 17.74 -11.53
C GLY A 459 -4.39 16.94 -11.12
N ARG A 460 -3.24 17.61 -11.06
CA ARG A 460 -1.93 17.01 -10.72
C ARG A 460 -1.31 17.70 -9.51
N ILE A 461 -0.46 16.96 -8.80
CA ILE A 461 0.29 17.50 -7.65
C ILE A 461 1.16 18.69 -8.08
N GLY A 462 1.88 18.55 -9.20
CA GLY A 462 2.85 19.56 -9.65
C GLY A 462 4.23 19.36 -9.01
N ASP A 463 5.06 20.40 -9.03
CA ASP A 463 6.35 20.50 -8.34
C ASP A 463 7.32 19.31 -8.58
N GLY A 464 7.29 18.75 -9.80
CA GLY A 464 8.15 17.62 -10.19
C GLY A 464 7.61 16.24 -9.77
N SER A 465 6.34 16.14 -9.38
CA SER A 465 5.68 14.85 -9.16
C SER A 465 5.74 13.95 -10.40
N PHE A 466 5.94 12.65 -10.18
CA PHE A 466 5.92 11.64 -11.25
C PHE A 466 4.53 11.36 -11.82
N ASP A 467 3.45 11.85 -11.18
CA ASP A 467 2.05 11.72 -11.63
C ASP A 467 1.81 12.19 -13.07
N THR A 468 2.67 13.10 -13.58
CA THR A 468 2.59 13.62 -14.93
C THR A 468 3.23 12.72 -16.00
N ILE A 469 4.17 11.85 -15.62
CA ILE A 469 4.96 11.02 -16.54
C ILE A 469 4.70 9.53 -16.39
N THR A 470 4.17 9.09 -15.26
CA THR A 470 3.87 7.68 -14.97
C THR A 470 2.82 7.09 -15.93
N GLY A 471 2.81 5.78 -16.09
CA GLY A 471 1.76 5.07 -16.83
C GLY A 471 0.41 5.09 -16.10
N THR A 472 -0.67 4.68 -16.80
CA THR A 472 -2.00 4.55 -16.22
C THR A 472 -2.32 3.11 -15.86
N LEU A 473 -3.25 2.91 -14.90
CA LEU A 473 -3.77 1.60 -14.54
C LEU A 473 -4.96 1.15 -15.41
N ASP A 474 -5.41 2.00 -16.34
CA ASP A 474 -6.65 1.77 -17.12
C ASP A 474 -6.65 0.43 -17.85
N ASN A 475 -5.46 -0.02 -18.34
CA ASN A 475 -5.36 -1.30 -19.01
C ASN A 475 -5.62 -2.51 -18.12
N MET A 476 -5.61 -2.36 -16.80
CA MET A 476 -5.97 -3.44 -15.85
C MET A 476 -7.50 -3.59 -15.68
N PHE A 477 -8.31 -2.65 -16.19
CA PHE A 477 -9.76 -2.62 -16.06
C PHE A 477 -10.48 -2.92 -17.38
N ASP A 478 -11.75 -3.32 -17.26
CA ASP A 478 -12.73 -3.53 -18.32
C ASP A 478 -14.06 -2.90 -17.85
N PHE A 479 -14.18 -1.59 -18.05
CA PHE A 479 -15.33 -0.80 -17.59
C PHE A 479 -16.60 -0.99 -18.43
N ASP A 480 -16.51 -1.61 -19.61
CA ASP A 480 -17.65 -1.92 -20.47
C ASP A 480 -18.43 -3.15 -19.98
N ARG A 481 -17.85 -3.90 -19.07
CA ARG A 481 -18.45 -5.14 -18.55
C ARG A 481 -19.26 -4.88 -17.29
N ASP A 482 -20.48 -5.42 -17.22
CA ASP A 482 -21.20 -5.52 -15.93
C ASP A 482 -20.54 -6.60 -15.05
N GLY A 483 -19.71 -6.13 -14.11
CA GLY A 483 -18.92 -6.97 -13.22
C GLY A 483 -19.42 -7.04 -11.78
N ARG A 484 -20.48 -6.31 -11.40
CA ARG A 484 -20.90 -6.00 -10.01
C ARG A 484 -20.95 -7.18 -9.04
N ASN A 485 -21.14 -8.41 -9.53
CA ASN A 485 -21.25 -9.61 -8.71
C ASN A 485 -19.96 -10.44 -8.66
N ARG A 486 -18.86 -9.97 -9.24
CA ARG A 486 -17.62 -10.72 -9.27
C ARG A 486 -16.93 -10.67 -7.91
N ARG A 487 -16.72 -11.83 -7.32
CA ARG A 487 -16.09 -12.03 -6.02
C ARG A 487 -15.21 -13.28 -6.05
N LEU A 488 -14.17 -13.27 -5.24
CA LEU A 488 -13.33 -14.44 -4.93
C LEU A 488 -13.05 -14.46 -3.43
N PHE A 489 -13.71 -15.35 -2.70
CA PHE A 489 -13.42 -15.56 -1.28
C PHE A 489 -12.31 -16.59 -1.13
N LEU A 490 -11.35 -16.28 -0.27
CA LEU A 490 -10.23 -17.14 0.05
C LEU A 490 -10.21 -17.47 1.54
N ASP A 491 -9.62 -18.62 1.88
CA ASP A 491 -9.29 -18.95 3.26
C ASP A 491 -8.02 -18.19 3.69
N PRO A 492 -8.05 -17.42 4.79
CA PRO A 492 -6.91 -16.58 5.19
C PRO A 492 -5.66 -17.37 5.59
N THR A 493 -5.82 -18.62 6.01
CA THR A 493 -4.70 -19.46 6.43
C THR A 493 -4.01 -20.12 5.23
N THR A 494 -4.77 -20.62 4.28
CA THR A 494 -4.26 -21.39 3.16
C THR A 494 -4.16 -20.60 1.85
N GLY A 495 -4.84 -19.47 1.74
CA GLY A 495 -4.98 -18.70 0.50
C GLY A 495 -5.82 -19.38 -0.58
N GLN A 496 -6.45 -20.53 -0.27
CA GLN A 496 -7.26 -21.29 -1.22
C GLN A 496 -8.66 -20.69 -1.40
N PRO A 497 -9.25 -20.79 -2.60
CA PRO A 497 -10.65 -20.44 -2.79
C PRO A 497 -11.58 -21.25 -1.88
N VAL A 498 -12.54 -20.56 -1.29
CA VAL A 498 -13.60 -21.17 -0.49
C VAL A 498 -14.97 -20.91 -1.15
N ASP A 499 -15.91 -21.82 -0.93
CA ASP A 499 -17.28 -21.62 -1.38
C ASP A 499 -17.91 -20.45 -0.60
N ARG A 500 -18.89 -19.78 -1.24
CA ARG A 500 -19.68 -18.75 -0.55
C ARG A 500 -20.57 -19.45 0.50
N ASP A 501 -20.38 -19.12 1.73
CA ASP A 501 -21.39 -19.37 2.76
C ASP A 501 -22.52 -18.34 2.68
#